data_0da63046f54419d8067b6a909d7643a0
#
_entry.id   0da63046f54419d8067b6a909d7643a0
#
_cell.length_a   1.000
_cell.length_b   1.000
_cell.length_c   1.000
_cell.angle_alpha   90.00
_cell.angle_beta   90.00
_cell.angle_gamma   90.00
#
_symmetry.space_group_name_H-M   'P 1'
#
loop_
_entity.id
_entity.type
_entity.pdbx_description
1 polymer ?
#
loop_
_entity_poly.entity_id
_entity_poly.type
_entity_poly.pdbx_seq_one_letter_code
_entity_poly.pdbx_strand_id
1 'polypeptide(L)'
;MRRFNAKGMLHFPSIIKKKKQAKKTDEDLIIRECYCPNGHNLVSPKVEIRGLNGILIKVTKGRESGFIALSPVCGDKSKISIDIELSEGEIIELLCPVCDVPLPVYAPCECGGDMITLFCDKQGNYCNCIGVCNRVGCTHAELKQGSELFNIYRRKGEIRGGSDYL
;
A
#
# COMPACT_ATOMS: atom_id res chain seq x y z
N MET A 1 22.17 34.82 -34.15
CA MET A 1 20.99 33.96 -33.95
C MET A 1 19.78 34.68 -34.50
N ARG A 2 19.17 34.16 -35.53
CA ARG A 2 17.93 34.71 -36.06
C ARG A 2 16.77 34.28 -35.17
N ARG A 3 16.16 35.24 -34.46
CA ARG A 3 15.00 34.99 -33.55
C ARG A 3 13.68 34.83 -34.32
N PHE A 4 13.66 35.05 -35.63
CA PHE A 4 12.49 35.02 -36.48
C PHE A 4 12.71 34.08 -37.66
N ASN A 5 11.69 33.32 -38.02
CA ASN A 5 11.71 32.51 -39.25
C ASN A 5 11.51 33.41 -40.49
N ALA A 6 11.63 32.83 -41.68
CA ALA A 6 11.50 33.56 -42.97
C ALA A 6 10.10 34.19 -43.18
N LYS A 7 9.10 33.89 -42.30
CA LYS A 7 7.74 34.44 -42.31
C LYS A 7 7.53 35.47 -41.20
N GLY A 8 8.60 35.94 -40.53
CA GLY A 8 8.54 36.95 -39.48
C GLY A 8 7.95 36.50 -38.14
N MET A 9 7.77 35.19 -37.96
CA MET A 9 7.30 34.64 -36.71
C MET A 9 8.44 34.29 -35.77
N LEU A 10 8.23 34.51 -34.48
CA LEU A 10 9.23 34.21 -33.45
C LEU A 10 9.53 32.71 -33.45
N HIS A 11 10.77 32.35 -33.67
CA HIS A 11 11.25 30.98 -33.60
C HIS A 11 11.69 30.69 -32.17
N PHE A 12 10.86 29.95 -31.43
CA PHE A 12 11.33 29.36 -30.20
C PHE A 12 12.22 28.17 -30.53
N PRO A 13 13.49 28.16 -30.14
CA PRO A 13 14.24 26.94 -30.22
C PRO A 13 13.45 25.91 -29.41
N SER A 14 12.97 24.87 -30.06
CA SER A 14 12.42 23.73 -29.41
C SER A 14 13.53 23.15 -28.54
N ILE A 15 13.57 23.57 -27.28
CA ILE A 15 14.29 22.81 -26.28
C ILE A 15 13.46 21.52 -26.10
N ILE A 16 13.56 20.66 -27.09
CA ILE A 16 13.30 19.26 -26.85
C ILE A 16 14.46 18.84 -25.94
N LYS A 17 14.35 19.17 -24.66
CA LYS A 17 14.93 18.32 -23.65
C LYS A 17 14.28 16.98 -23.93
N LYS A 18 14.95 16.15 -24.74
CA LYS A 18 14.75 14.72 -24.60
C LYS A 18 14.93 14.48 -23.10
N LYS A 19 13.82 14.50 -22.37
CA LYS A 19 13.77 13.83 -21.09
C LYS A 19 14.29 12.45 -21.47
N LYS A 20 15.55 12.18 -21.17
CA LYS A 20 15.97 10.82 -20.98
C LYS A 20 14.88 10.30 -20.07
N GLN A 21 13.97 9.52 -20.63
CA GLN A 21 13.21 8.61 -19.83
C GLN A 21 14.31 7.83 -19.11
N ALA A 22 14.60 8.28 -17.88
CA ALA A 22 15.19 7.40 -16.93
C ALA A 22 14.26 6.19 -17.03
N LYS A 23 14.78 5.07 -17.53
CA LYS A 23 14.17 3.80 -17.23
C LYS A 23 14.04 3.85 -15.72
N LYS A 24 12.84 4.20 -15.21
CA LYS A 24 12.43 3.76 -13.90
C LYS A 24 12.57 2.25 -14.02
N THR A 25 13.67 1.72 -13.55
CA THR A 25 13.64 0.40 -13.01
C THR A 25 12.50 0.47 -12.03
N ASP A 26 11.39 -0.19 -12.37
CA ASP A 26 10.33 -0.46 -11.42
C ASP A 26 10.99 -1.32 -10.33
N GLU A 27 11.75 -0.68 -9.45
CA GLU A 27 12.12 -1.27 -8.19
C GLU A 27 10.82 -1.28 -7.40
N ASP A 28 10.17 -2.41 -7.39
CA ASP A 28 8.99 -2.65 -6.58
C ASP A 28 9.36 -2.28 -5.14
N LEU A 29 8.59 -1.37 -4.54
CA LEU A 29 8.77 -1.03 -3.15
C LEU A 29 8.39 -2.26 -2.31
N ILE A 30 9.36 -2.82 -1.62
CA ILE A 30 9.20 -4.03 -0.80
C ILE A 30 9.10 -3.64 0.67
N ILE A 31 8.02 -4.10 1.31
CA ILE A 31 7.82 -3.96 2.75
C ILE A 31 8.63 -5.06 3.44
N ARG A 32 9.70 -4.69 4.10
CA ARG A 32 10.59 -5.63 4.80
C ARG A 32 10.21 -5.82 6.26
N GLU A 33 9.55 -4.83 6.84
CA GLU A 33 9.11 -4.80 8.22
C GLU A 33 7.80 -4.05 8.34
N CYS A 34 6.85 -4.61 9.06
CA CYS A 34 5.67 -3.91 9.55
C CYS A 34 5.22 -4.54 10.87
N TYR A 35 4.60 -3.74 11.72
CA TYR A 35 4.40 -4.07 13.13
C TYR A 35 2.95 -3.89 13.58
N CYS A 36 2.56 -4.70 14.56
CA CYS A 36 1.35 -4.49 15.32
C CYS A 36 1.54 -3.38 16.37
N PRO A 37 0.47 -2.93 17.06
CA PRO A 37 0.58 -1.90 18.10
C PRO A 37 1.55 -2.26 19.25
N ASN A 38 1.77 -3.54 19.49
CA ASN A 38 2.69 -4.05 20.51
C ASN A 38 4.12 -4.27 20.00
N GLY A 39 4.41 -3.92 18.73
CA GLY A 39 5.75 -3.99 18.15
C GLY A 39 6.17 -5.37 17.64
N HIS A 40 5.25 -6.29 17.42
CA HIS A 40 5.56 -7.57 16.78
C HIS A 40 5.64 -7.39 15.26
N ASN A 41 6.69 -7.93 14.65
CA ASN A 41 6.85 -7.90 13.21
C ASN A 41 5.84 -8.83 12.52
N LEU A 42 5.04 -8.30 11.63
CA LEU A 42 4.04 -9.04 10.87
C LEU A 42 4.61 -9.68 9.60
N VAL A 43 5.77 -9.24 9.13
CA VAL A 43 6.49 -9.91 8.04
C VAL A 43 7.10 -11.19 8.60
N SER A 44 6.68 -12.32 8.06
CA SER A 44 6.99 -13.64 8.62
C SER A 44 7.67 -14.56 7.62
N PRO A 45 8.75 -15.26 8.01
CA PRO A 45 9.35 -16.29 7.17
C PRO A 45 8.48 -17.56 7.04
N LYS A 46 7.41 -17.67 7.81
CA LYS A 46 6.47 -18.80 7.76
C LYS A 46 5.66 -18.84 6.47
N VAL A 47 5.57 -17.74 5.77
CA VAL A 47 4.83 -17.62 4.50
C VAL A 47 5.68 -16.85 3.50
N GLU A 48 5.73 -17.38 2.29
CA GLU A 48 6.49 -16.79 1.19
C GLU A 48 5.55 -16.49 0.03
N ILE A 49 5.67 -15.27 -0.50
CA ILE A 49 4.96 -14.85 -1.69
C ILE A 49 5.98 -14.27 -2.67
N ARG A 50 6.07 -14.85 -3.85
CA ARG A 50 7.04 -14.45 -4.89
C ARG A 50 8.51 -14.48 -4.44
N GLY A 51 8.88 -15.43 -3.60
CA GLY A 51 10.24 -15.54 -3.07
C GLY A 51 10.57 -14.56 -1.95
N LEU A 52 9.58 -13.86 -1.41
CA LEU A 52 9.72 -12.90 -0.32
C LEU A 52 8.87 -13.29 0.88
N ASN A 53 9.32 -12.96 2.08
CA ASN A 53 8.53 -13.17 3.29
C ASN A 53 7.25 -12.35 3.23
N GLY A 54 6.10 -13.01 3.35
CA GLY A 54 4.79 -12.37 3.33
C GLY A 54 4.44 -11.68 4.63
N ILE A 55 3.45 -10.79 4.57
CA ILE A 55 2.86 -10.17 5.74
C ILE A 55 1.77 -11.10 6.26
N LEU A 56 1.98 -11.68 7.43
CA LEU A 56 1.06 -12.63 8.03
C LEU A 56 0.17 -11.93 9.06
N ILE A 57 -1.14 -12.06 8.88
CA ILE A 57 -2.15 -11.46 9.74
C ILE A 57 -3.13 -12.55 10.18
N LYS A 58 -3.44 -12.60 11.46
CA LYS A 58 -4.50 -13.44 11.97
C LYS A 58 -5.86 -12.83 11.65
N VAL A 59 -6.80 -13.66 11.25
CA VAL A 59 -8.14 -13.25 10.84
C VAL A 59 -9.16 -13.99 11.67
N THR A 60 -10.20 -13.28 12.11
CA THR A 60 -11.37 -13.88 12.73
C THR A 60 -12.63 -13.46 11.99
N LYS A 61 -13.54 -14.41 11.87
CA LYS A 61 -14.87 -14.27 11.29
C LYS A 61 -15.86 -15.05 12.14
N GLY A 62 -16.59 -14.38 13.03
CA GLY A 62 -17.46 -15.04 13.98
C GLY A 62 -16.67 -15.99 14.90
N ARG A 63 -16.91 -17.29 14.77
CA ARG A 63 -16.19 -18.32 15.55
C ARG A 63 -15.00 -18.94 14.80
N GLU A 64 -14.87 -18.62 13.52
CA GLU A 64 -13.78 -19.13 12.69
C GLU A 64 -12.57 -18.23 12.81
N SER A 65 -11.40 -18.83 12.83
CA SER A 65 -10.12 -18.11 12.80
C SER A 65 -9.14 -18.78 11.88
N GLY A 66 -8.28 -17.99 11.28
CA GLY A 66 -7.22 -18.43 10.40
C GLY A 66 -6.24 -17.30 10.15
N PHE A 67 -5.57 -17.36 9.03
CA PHE A 67 -4.58 -16.36 8.66
C PHE A 67 -4.78 -15.91 7.23
N ILE A 68 -4.37 -14.69 6.95
CA ILE A 68 -4.11 -14.22 5.60
C ILE A 68 -2.65 -13.83 5.47
N ALA A 69 -2.08 -14.11 4.33
CA ALA A 69 -0.75 -13.62 3.94
C ALA A 69 -0.91 -12.64 2.79
N LEU A 70 -0.33 -11.45 2.95
CA LEU A 70 -0.30 -10.40 1.94
C LEU A 70 1.07 -10.35 1.30
N SER A 71 1.11 -10.00 0.01
CA SER A 71 2.37 -9.73 -0.65
C SER A 71 3.08 -8.53 -0.01
N PRO A 72 4.39 -8.62 0.26
CA PRO A 72 5.17 -7.50 0.75
C PRO A 72 5.50 -6.47 -0.34
N VAL A 73 5.18 -6.77 -1.59
CA VAL A 73 5.41 -5.89 -2.73
C VAL A 73 4.27 -4.89 -2.85
N CYS A 74 4.55 -3.61 -2.72
CA CYS A 74 3.55 -2.56 -2.90
C CYS A 74 2.96 -2.61 -4.30
N GLY A 75 1.62 -2.64 -4.37
CA GLY A 75 0.89 -2.77 -5.64
C GLY A 75 0.60 -4.22 -6.08
N ASP A 76 1.20 -5.20 -5.45
CA ASP A 76 0.85 -6.60 -5.66
C ASP A 76 -0.34 -6.98 -4.77
N LYS A 77 -1.41 -7.43 -5.41
CA LYS A 77 -2.68 -7.79 -4.76
C LYS A 77 -2.75 -9.25 -4.32
N SER A 78 -1.66 -9.98 -4.42
CA SER A 78 -1.61 -11.40 -4.06
C SER A 78 -1.91 -11.60 -2.58
N LYS A 79 -2.88 -12.44 -2.29
CA LYS A 79 -3.32 -12.82 -0.95
C LYS A 79 -3.49 -14.32 -0.88
N ILE A 80 -3.13 -14.89 0.24
CA ILE A 80 -3.31 -16.32 0.52
C ILE A 80 -4.10 -16.44 1.81
N SER A 81 -5.21 -17.19 1.78
CA SER A 81 -5.97 -17.56 2.98
C SER A 81 -5.44 -18.90 3.50
N ILE A 82 -5.26 -18.99 4.80
CA ILE A 82 -4.73 -20.17 5.48
C ILE A 82 -5.69 -20.56 6.62
N ASP A 83 -6.18 -21.80 6.59
CA ASP A 83 -7.09 -22.37 7.61
C ASP A 83 -8.42 -21.63 7.78
N ILE A 84 -8.82 -20.82 6.85
CA ILE A 84 -10.11 -20.11 6.86
C ILE A 84 -10.62 -19.89 5.43
N GLU A 85 -11.93 -20.07 5.25
CA GLU A 85 -12.61 -19.72 4.00
C GLU A 85 -13.20 -18.31 4.10
N LEU A 86 -12.83 -17.46 3.15
CA LEU A 86 -13.29 -16.07 3.07
C LEU A 86 -14.10 -15.87 1.80
N SER A 87 -15.28 -15.29 1.95
CA SER A 87 -16.15 -14.95 0.85
C SER A 87 -16.04 -13.46 0.50
N GLU A 88 -16.14 -13.13 -0.77
CA GLU A 88 -16.10 -11.75 -1.24
C GLU A 88 -17.17 -10.89 -0.55
N GLY A 89 -16.79 -9.71 -0.12
CA GLY A 89 -17.67 -8.75 0.54
C GLY A 89 -17.80 -8.90 2.05
N GLU A 90 -17.26 -9.97 2.64
CA GLU A 90 -17.23 -10.12 4.09
C GLU A 90 -16.28 -9.13 4.74
N ILE A 91 -16.67 -8.61 5.90
CA ILE A 91 -15.82 -7.78 6.75
C ILE A 91 -15.24 -8.67 7.82
N ILE A 92 -13.93 -8.72 7.92
CA ILE A 92 -13.18 -9.58 8.82
C ILE A 92 -12.42 -8.75 9.85
N GLU A 93 -12.16 -9.33 11.00
CA GLU A 93 -11.30 -8.73 12.01
C GLU A 93 -9.86 -9.16 11.80
N LEU A 94 -8.95 -8.19 11.76
CA LEU A 94 -7.52 -8.40 11.58
C LEU A 94 -6.80 -8.24 12.90
N LEU A 95 -6.02 -9.26 13.27
CA LEU A 95 -5.31 -9.33 14.55
C LEU A 95 -3.84 -9.65 14.32
N CYS A 96 -3.01 -9.28 15.30
CA CYS A 96 -1.62 -9.73 15.31
C CYS A 96 -1.55 -11.26 15.55
N PRO A 97 -0.81 -12.01 14.74
CA PRO A 97 -0.69 -13.45 14.93
C PRO A 97 0.12 -13.86 16.16
N VAL A 98 0.82 -12.93 16.80
CA VAL A 98 1.67 -13.19 17.98
C VAL A 98 0.93 -12.90 19.28
N CYS A 99 0.28 -11.73 19.39
CA CYS A 99 -0.35 -11.29 20.64
C CYS A 99 -1.87 -11.18 20.58
N ASP A 100 -2.48 -11.53 19.46
CA ASP A 100 -3.94 -11.48 19.23
C ASP A 100 -4.58 -10.08 19.43
N VAL A 101 -3.77 -9.02 19.47
CA VAL A 101 -4.31 -7.67 19.57
C VAL A 101 -4.98 -7.29 18.24
N PRO A 102 -6.19 -6.73 18.27
CA PRO A 102 -6.80 -6.18 17.06
C PRO A 102 -5.93 -5.08 16.47
N LEU A 103 -5.72 -5.14 15.16
CA LEU A 103 -5.01 -4.09 14.45
C LEU A 103 -5.93 -2.86 14.35
N PRO A 104 -5.42 -1.65 14.64
CA PRO A 104 -6.27 -0.48 14.76
C PRO A 104 -6.86 -0.01 13.43
N VAL A 105 -8.07 0.48 13.49
CA VAL A 105 -8.76 1.17 12.39
C VAL A 105 -8.36 2.64 12.40
N TYR A 106 -8.01 3.21 11.26
CA TYR A 106 -7.72 4.65 11.19
C TYR A 106 -8.68 5.45 10.31
N ALA A 107 -9.41 4.80 9.42
CA ALA A 107 -10.38 5.45 8.55
C ALA A 107 -11.41 4.45 7.99
N PRO A 108 -12.61 4.89 7.62
CA PRO A 108 -13.51 4.07 6.82
C PRO A 108 -12.99 3.91 5.39
N CYS A 109 -13.29 2.79 4.75
CA CYS A 109 -13.04 2.57 3.34
C CYS A 109 -14.29 2.87 2.53
N GLU A 110 -14.13 3.39 1.33
CA GLU A 110 -15.26 3.68 0.42
C GLU A 110 -16.10 2.44 0.08
N CYS A 111 -15.53 1.25 0.17
CA CYS A 111 -16.24 -0.01 -0.06
C CYS A 111 -17.22 -0.40 1.05
N GLY A 112 -17.22 0.30 2.18
CA GLY A 112 -18.00 -0.01 3.38
C GLY A 112 -17.25 -0.81 4.44
N GLY A 113 -16.01 -1.23 4.20
CA GLY A 113 -15.10 -1.77 5.20
C GLY A 113 -14.34 -0.67 5.93
N ASP A 114 -13.32 -1.08 6.67
CA ASP A 114 -12.43 -0.21 7.42
C ASP A 114 -11.00 -0.35 6.97
N MET A 115 -10.25 0.75 7.01
CA MET A 115 -8.81 0.76 6.76
C MET A 115 -8.07 0.43 8.05
N ILE A 116 -7.39 -0.69 8.02
CA ILE A 116 -6.66 -1.26 9.15
C ILE A 116 -5.19 -0.87 9.05
N THR A 117 -4.59 -0.51 10.18
CA THR A 117 -3.23 0.01 10.26
C THR A 117 -2.21 -1.09 10.50
N LEU A 118 -1.17 -1.12 9.68
CA LEU A 118 0.07 -1.84 9.90
C LEU A 118 1.18 -0.79 10.08
N PHE A 119 1.85 -0.77 11.21
CA PHE A 119 2.87 0.25 11.48
C PHE A 119 4.19 -0.09 10.78
N CYS A 120 4.86 0.93 10.25
CA CYS A 120 6.19 0.76 9.66
C CYS A 120 7.31 0.85 10.68
N ASP A 121 7.01 1.23 11.92
CA ASP A 121 7.94 1.27 13.05
C ASP A 121 7.37 0.59 14.30
N LYS A 122 8.25 0.21 15.22
CA LYS A 122 7.88 -0.48 16.47
C LYS A 122 7.13 0.40 17.46
N GLN A 123 7.23 1.71 17.33
CA GLN A 123 6.60 2.68 18.22
C GLN A 123 5.12 2.88 17.92
N GLY A 124 4.64 2.40 16.78
CA GLY A 124 3.23 2.53 16.40
C GLY A 124 2.86 3.93 15.96
N ASN A 125 3.62 4.51 15.06
CA ASN A 125 3.40 5.86 14.55
C ASN A 125 2.44 5.87 13.36
N TYR A 126 1.28 6.51 13.50
CA TYR A 126 0.29 6.67 12.44
C TYR A 126 0.74 7.57 11.28
N CYS A 127 1.82 8.32 11.43
CA CYS A 127 2.43 9.06 10.34
C CYS A 127 3.36 8.21 9.47
N ASN A 128 3.59 6.95 9.87
CA ASN A 128 4.43 6.01 9.14
C ASN A 128 3.79 4.62 9.21
N CYS A 129 2.79 4.39 8.38
CA CYS A 129 2.00 3.18 8.41
C CYS A 129 1.45 2.79 7.05
N ILE A 130 1.01 1.55 6.97
CA ILE A 130 0.31 0.99 5.83
C ILE A 130 -1.14 0.79 6.23
N GLY A 131 -2.08 1.18 5.37
CA GLY A 131 -3.49 0.91 5.52
C GLY A 131 -3.94 -0.17 4.55
N VAL A 132 -4.68 -1.15 5.05
CA VAL A 132 -5.29 -2.20 4.24
C VAL A 132 -6.77 -2.33 4.61
N CYS A 133 -7.63 -2.54 3.62
CA CYS A 133 -9.06 -2.71 3.88
C CYS A 133 -9.35 -4.12 4.42
N ASN A 134 -10.22 -4.20 5.42
CA ASN A 134 -10.64 -5.46 6.05
C ASN A 134 -11.84 -6.13 5.35
N ARG A 135 -12.34 -5.56 4.27
CA ARG A 135 -13.37 -6.20 3.45
C ARG A 135 -12.73 -7.14 2.44
N VAL A 136 -13.14 -8.39 2.44
CA VAL A 136 -12.67 -9.40 1.50
C VAL A 136 -13.02 -9.00 0.05
N GLY A 137 -12.04 -9.02 -0.83
CA GLY A 137 -12.17 -8.59 -2.23
C GLY A 137 -11.86 -7.11 -2.47
N CYS A 138 -11.85 -6.26 -1.44
CA CYS A 138 -11.39 -4.89 -1.56
C CYS A 138 -9.85 -4.86 -1.64
N THR A 139 -9.35 -4.16 -2.65
CA THR A 139 -7.91 -4.03 -2.90
C THR A 139 -7.35 -2.67 -2.51
N HIS A 140 -8.15 -1.84 -1.83
CA HIS A 140 -7.69 -0.53 -1.40
C HIS A 140 -6.61 -0.67 -0.34
N ALA A 141 -5.47 -0.07 -0.59
CA ALA A 141 -4.37 0.03 0.36
C ALA A 141 -3.64 1.36 0.19
N GLU A 142 -3.09 1.84 1.29
CA GLU A 142 -2.42 3.13 1.37
C GLU A 142 -1.09 2.99 2.11
N LEU A 143 -0.12 3.80 1.73
CA LEU A 143 1.13 3.98 2.45
C LEU A 143 1.21 5.43 2.91
N LYS A 144 1.37 5.64 4.20
CA LYS A 144 1.55 6.96 4.80
C LYS A 144 2.98 7.11 5.29
N GLN A 145 3.64 8.14 4.82
CA GLN A 145 4.99 8.50 5.23
C GLN A 145 5.04 10.01 5.55
N GLY A 146 5.17 10.34 6.83
CA GLY A 146 5.12 11.73 7.29
C GLY A 146 3.76 12.37 6.98
N SER A 147 3.78 13.49 6.24
CA SER A 147 2.58 14.19 5.78
C SER A 147 2.06 13.68 4.44
N GLU A 148 2.77 12.77 3.79
CA GLU A 148 2.41 12.26 2.47
C GLU A 148 1.60 10.97 2.56
N LEU A 149 0.49 10.93 1.82
CA LEU A 149 -0.34 9.76 1.68
C LEU A 149 -0.20 9.21 0.26
N PHE A 150 0.32 8.01 0.14
CA PHE A 150 0.47 7.32 -1.13
C PHE A 150 -0.60 6.24 -1.27
N ASN A 151 -1.40 6.34 -2.33
CA ASN A 151 -2.27 5.25 -2.72
C ASN A 151 -1.44 4.18 -3.46
N ILE A 152 -1.28 3.02 -2.84
CA ILE A 152 -0.43 1.94 -3.35
C ILE A 152 -1.01 1.29 -4.61
N TYR A 153 -2.30 1.46 -4.88
CA TYR A 153 -3.01 0.86 -6.01
C TYR A 153 -3.33 1.83 -7.14
N ARG A 154 -2.61 2.92 -7.28
CA ARG A 154 -2.80 3.80 -8.42
C ARG A 154 -2.55 3.08 -9.72
N ARG A 155 -3.49 3.25 -10.66
CA ARG A 155 -3.26 2.91 -12.06
C ARG A 155 -2.01 3.66 -12.54
N LYS A 156 -1.12 2.95 -13.24
CA LYS A 156 0.04 3.58 -13.90
C LYS A 156 -0.42 4.81 -14.68
N GLY A 157 -0.02 6.00 -14.27
CA GLY A 157 -0.20 7.22 -15.04
C GLY A 157 -0.82 8.45 -14.36
N GLU A 158 -1.41 8.37 -13.18
CA GLU A 158 -1.98 9.55 -12.53
C GLU A 158 -1.23 9.94 -11.26
N ILE A 159 -0.33 10.92 -11.42
CA ILE A 159 0.20 11.67 -10.28
C ILE A 159 -0.75 12.85 -10.05
N ARG A 160 -1.69 12.72 -9.15
CA ARG A 160 -2.33 13.90 -8.55
C ARG A 160 -1.67 14.15 -7.21
N GLY A 161 -0.83 15.18 -7.18
CA GLY A 161 -0.44 15.82 -5.95
C GLY A 161 -1.71 16.41 -5.31
N GLY A 162 -2.17 15.79 -4.25
CA GLY A 162 -3.17 16.39 -3.38
C GLY A 162 -2.42 17.04 -2.22
N SER A 163 -1.99 18.28 -2.40
CA SER A 163 -1.78 19.15 -1.27
C SER A 163 -3.10 19.87 -1.06
N ASP A 164 -3.83 19.52 -0.07
CA ASP A 164 -4.84 20.40 0.52
C ASP A 164 -5.36 19.74 1.78
N TYR A 165 -4.75 20.07 2.89
CA TYR A 165 -5.47 20.10 4.16
C TYR A 165 -4.84 21.13 5.09
N LEU A 166 -5.50 22.25 5.12
CA LEU A 166 -5.52 23.09 6.31
C LEU A 166 -6.33 22.39 7.40
#